data_8286c7ff9e99a8dedcd0ff586d050365
#
_entry.id   8286c7ff9e99a8dedcd0ff586d050365
#
_cell.length_a   1.000
_cell.length_b   1.000
_cell.length_c   1.000
_cell.angle_alpha   90.00
_cell.angle_beta   90.00
_cell.angle_gamma   90.00
#
_symmetry.space_group_name_H-M   'P 1'
#
loop_
_entity.id
_entity.type
_entity.pdbx_description
1 polymer ?
#
loop_
_entity_poly.entity_id
_entity_poly.type
_entity_poly.pdbx_seq_one_letter_code
_entity_poly.pdbx_strand_id
1 'polypeptide(L)'
;MRQKKEKNSLLFQYSIGLTLLALVVTSSFLYLVWLSMKPYQTAKVEGEKLTKQYANLETVSQVDFFNGLETYYSVLGQDKNQKPVAVLIEKNSQKIYVYQLESGTSQEKAEAVVREKGATDIDAITFGRYADKPVWEIKSGGDYYLVDFESGALIEKEKL
;
A
#
# COMPACT_ATOMS: atom_id res chain seq x y z
N MET A 1 -10.49 -21.00 -59.74
CA MET A 1 -9.95 -21.71 -58.52
C MET A 1 -8.70 -21.08 -57.93
N ARG A 2 -7.82 -20.40 -58.67
CA ARG A 2 -6.57 -19.77 -58.16
C ARG A 2 -6.80 -18.63 -57.16
N GLN A 3 -7.71 -17.72 -57.41
CA GLN A 3 -7.96 -16.54 -56.52
C GLN A 3 -8.43 -16.86 -55.10
N LYS A 4 -9.16 -17.98 -54.88
CA LYS A 4 -9.64 -18.40 -53.58
C LYS A 4 -8.50 -18.92 -52.66
N LYS A 5 -7.46 -19.48 -53.28
CA LYS A 5 -6.27 -20.02 -52.60
C LYS A 5 -5.35 -18.89 -52.09
N GLU A 6 -5.19 -17.83 -52.88
CA GLU A 6 -4.40 -16.64 -52.48
C GLU A 6 -5.04 -15.85 -51.37
N LYS A 7 -6.36 -15.67 -51.38
CA LYS A 7 -7.13 -14.97 -50.36
C LYS A 7 -7.05 -15.66 -48.97
N ASN A 8 -7.09 -17.01 -48.98
CA ASN A 8 -6.93 -17.78 -47.74
C ASN A 8 -5.50 -17.74 -47.19
N SER A 9 -4.49 -17.65 -48.05
CA SER A 9 -3.08 -17.48 -47.65
C SER A 9 -2.81 -16.13 -47.01
N LEU A 10 -3.39 -15.05 -47.54
CA LEU A 10 -3.29 -13.71 -46.96
C LEU A 10 -4.00 -13.62 -45.59
N LEU A 11 -5.22 -14.15 -45.48
CA LEU A 11 -5.94 -14.19 -44.23
C LEU A 11 -5.19 -14.98 -43.14
N PHE A 12 -4.54 -16.08 -43.51
CA PHE A 12 -3.71 -16.88 -42.60
C PHE A 12 -2.45 -16.10 -42.15
N GLN A 13 -1.80 -15.37 -43.07
CA GLN A 13 -0.64 -14.52 -42.73
C GLN A 13 -1.05 -13.38 -41.76
N TYR A 14 -2.17 -12.71 -42.01
CA TYR A 14 -2.67 -11.66 -41.12
C TYR A 14 -3.09 -12.23 -39.76
N SER A 15 -3.69 -13.42 -39.69
CA SER A 15 -4.04 -14.04 -38.42
C SER A 15 -2.81 -14.38 -37.56
N ILE A 16 -1.74 -14.87 -38.19
CA ILE A 16 -0.46 -15.13 -37.49
C ILE A 16 0.14 -13.81 -37.00
N GLY A 17 0.19 -12.78 -37.84
CA GLY A 17 0.70 -11.47 -37.45
C GLY A 17 -0.08 -10.85 -36.29
N LEU A 18 -1.42 -10.93 -36.32
CA LEU A 18 -2.28 -10.45 -35.25
C LEU A 18 -2.08 -11.22 -33.93
N THR A 19 -1.92 -12.55 -34.03
CA THR A 19 -1.66 -13.40 -32.86
C THR A 19 -0.32 -13.06 -32.21
N LEU A 20 0.73 -12.88 -33.01
CA LEU A 20 2.04 -12.47 -32.51
C LEU A 20 2.00 -11.09 -31.86
N LEU A 21 1.31 -10.14 -32.50
CA LEU A 21 1.11 -8.80 -31.92
C LEU A 21 0.38 -8.89 -30.55
N ALA A 22 -0.69 -9.67 -30.49
CA ALA A 22 -1.44 -9.87 -29.25
C ALA A 22 -0.57 -10.49 -28.15
N LEU A 23 0.26 -11.48 -28.48
CA LEU A 23 1.21 -12.09 -27.53
C LEU A 23 2.24 -11.07 -27.01
N VAL A 24 2.80 -10.22 -27.88
CA VAL A 24 3.75 -9.18 -27.47
C VAL A 24 3.08 -8.17 -26.54
N VAL A 25 1.89 -7.69 -26.89
CA VAL A 25 1.14 -6.73 -26.06
C VAL A 25 0.81 -7.33 -24.69
N THR A 26 0.32 -8.57 -24.68
CA THR A 26 -0.05 -9.26 -23.43
C THR A 26 1.17 -9.50 -22.53
N SER A 27 2.27 -9.98 -23.12
CA SER A 27 3.50 -10.22 -22.34
C SER A 27 4.12 -8.92 -21.81
N SER A 28 4.07 -7.84 -22.58
CA SER A 28 4.52 -6.51 -22.14
C SER A 28 3.67 -5.98 -20.98
N PHE A 29 2.36 -6.14 -21.07
CA PHE A 29 1.44 -5.74 -20.00
C PHE A 29 1.70 -6.54 -18.72
N LEU A 30 1.82 -7.87 -18.81
CA LEU A 30 2.14 -8.73 -17.67
C LEU A 30 3.49 -8.37 -17.04
N TYR A 31 4.49 -8.05 -17.86
CA TYR A 31 5.81 -7.61 -17.39
C TYR A 31 5.72 -6.27 -16.61
N LEU A 32 4.95 -5.30 -17.11
CA LEU A 32 4.74 -4.04 -16.44
C LEU A 32 4.01 -4.21 -15.09
N VAL A 33 2.97 -5.06 -15.05
CA VAL A 33 2.27 -5.40 -13.80
C VAL A 33 3.24 -6.06 -12.81
N TRP A 34 4.03 -7.04 -13.25
CA TRP A 34 5.03 -7.68 -12.40
C TRP A 34 6.08 -6.70 -11.87
N LEU A 35 6.57 -5.78 -12.71
CA LEU A 35 7.53 -4.76 -12.32
C LEU A 35 6.92 -3.78 -11.30
N SER A 36 5.66 -3.43 -11.45
CA SER A 36 4.93 -2.55 -10.52
C SER A 36 4.70 -3.18 -9.14
N MET A 37 4.62 -4.51 -9.07
CA MET A 37 4.44 -5.22 -7.81
C MET A 37 5.75 -5.48 -7.03
N LYS A 38 6.90 -5.40 -7.69
CA LYS A 38 8.21 -5.62 -7.05
C LYS A 38 8.47 -4.76 -5.80
N PRO A 39 8.24 -3.43 -5.81
CA PRO A 39 8.52 -2.61 -4.64
C PRO A 39 7.67 -3.02 -3.42
N TYR A 40 6.44 -3.48 -3.63
CA TYR A 40 5.56 -3.94 -2.56
C TYR A 40 6.06 -5.22 -1.88
N GLN A 41 6.55 -6.19 -2.67
CA GLN A 41 7.08 -7.45 -2.12
C GLN A 41 8.41 -7.23 -1.40
N THR A 42 9.28 -6.38 -1.94
CA THR A 42 10.56 -6.05 -1.30
C THR A 42 10.32 -5.33 0.03
N ALA A 43 9.42 -4.36 0.06
CA ALA A 43 9.03 -3.66 1.28
C ALA A 43 8.46 -4.59 2.36
N LYS A 44 7.61 -5.53 1.96
CA LYS A 44 7.05 -6.52 2.89
C LYS A 44 8.14 -7.39 3.52
N VAL A 45 9.04 -7.93 2.71
CA VAL A 45 10.13 -8.79 3.18
C VAL A 45 11.15 -8.01 4.03
N GLU A 46 11.53 -6.81 3.60
CA GLU A 46 12.45 -5.96 4.36
C GLU A 46 11.79 -5.45 5.65
N GLY A 47 10.54 -5.00 5.60
CA GLY A 47 9.78 -4.57 6.77
C GLY A 47 9.65 -5.70 7.79
N GLU A 48 9.27 -6.91 7.40
CA GLU A 48 9.19 -8.08 8.28
C GLU A 48 10.55 -8.47 8.88
N LYS A 49 11.62 -8.40 8.10
CA LYS A 49 12.97 -8.72 8.57
C LYS A 49 13.47 -7.70 9.58
N LEU A 50 13.31 -6.41 9.30
CA LEU A 50 13.73 -5.33 10.17
C LEU A 50 12.89 -5.30 11.46
N THR A 51 11.58 -5.52 11.38
CA THR A 51 10.71 -5.57 12.55
C THR A 51 10.98 -6.75 13.46
N LYS A 52 11.24 -7.92 12.93
CA LYS A 52 11.65 -9.08 13.75
C LYS A 52 13.00 -8.86 14.44
N GLN A 53 13.90 -8.14 13.79
CA GLN A 53 15.25 -7.89 14.30
C GLN A 53 15.30 -6.75 15.33
N TYR A 54 14.51 -5.69 15.15
CA TYR A 54 14.63 -4.46 15.94
C TYR A 54 13.43 -4.14 16.82
N ALA A 55 12.25 -4.64 16.51
CA ALA A 55 11.01 -4.30 17.23
C ALA A 55 10.41 -5.45 18.04
N ASN A 56 11.04 -6.63 18.08
CA ASN A 56 10.56 -7.82 18.82
C ASN A 56 9.11 -8.22 18.48
N LEU A 57 8.62 -7.94 17.26
CA LEU A 57 7.29 -8.41 16.84
C LEU A 57 7.29 -9.92 16.69
N GLU A 58 6.29 -10.56 17.31
CA GLU A 58 6.03 -11.99 17.15
C GLU A 58 5.22 -12.26 15.89
N THR A 59 4.20 -11.43 15.64
CA THR A 59 3.35 -11.54 14.44
C THR A 59 3.26 -10.20 13.72
N VAL A 60 3.18 -10.28 12.39
CA VAL A 60 2.93 -9.13 11.51
C VAL A 60 1.55 -9.33 10.88
N SER A 61 0.67 -8.35 11.07
CA SER A 61 -0.70 -8.38 10.52
C SER A 61 -0.82 -7.56 9.24
N GLN A 62 -0.10 -6.44 9.13
CA GLN A 62 -0.21 -5.51 8.02
C GLN A 62 1.14 -4.84 7.74
N VAL A 63 1.45 -4.63 6.46
CA VAL A 63 2.63 -3.86 6.04
C VAL A 63 2.20 -2.91 4.93
N ASP A 64 2.39 -1.61 5.15
CA ASP A 64 2.02 -0.54 4.23
C ASP A 64 3.15 0.47 4.03
N PHE A 65 2.91 1.38 3.10
CA PHE A 65 3.70 2.59 2.93
C PHE A 65 2.90 3.80 3.40
N PHE A 66 3.49 4.60 4.24
CA PHE A 66 3.01 5.94 4.54
C PHE A 66 3.89 6.95 3.78
N ASN A 67 3.27 7.80 2.98
CA ASN A 67 3.93 8.83 2.17
C ASN A 67 3.44 10.21 2.62
N GLY A 68 3.99 10.72 3.73
CA GLY A 68 3.78 12.09 4.19
C GLY A 68 4.96 12.98 3.82
N LEU A 69 5.40 13.82 4.75
CA LEU A 69 6.63 14.62 4.60
C LEU A 69 7.85 13.73 4.39
N GLU A 70 7.88 12.58 5.08
CA GLU A 70 8.84 11.51 4.91
C GLU A 70 8.12 10.21 4.56
N THR A 71 8.82 9.29 3.92
CA THR A 71 8.27 7.97 3.59
C THR A 71 8.62 6.96 4.68
N TYR A 72 7.62 6.24 5.18
CA TYR A 72 7.78 5.19 6.17
C TYR A 72 7.25 3.86 5.65
N TYR A 73 7.96 2.77 5.98
CA TYR A 73 7.35 1.44 6.04
C TYR A 73 6.57 1.36 7.33
N SER A 74 5.28 1.11 7.24
CA SER A 74 4.37 0.96 8.36
C SER A 74 4.07 -0.52 8.58
N VAL A 75 4.44 -1.05 9.72
CA VAL A 75 4.23 -2.46 10.06
C VAL A 75 3.39 -2.54 11.31
N LEU A 76 2.20 -3.11 11.19
CA LEU A 76 1.33 -3.41 12.32
C LEU A 76 1.47 -4.88 12.70
N GLY A 77 1.45 -5.18 13.99
CA GLY A 77 1.58 -6.54 14.49
C GLY A 77 1.39 -6.63 15.99
N GLN A 78 1.85 -7.73 16.58
CA GLN A 78 1.79 -7.97 18.01
C GLN A 78 3.20 -8.27 18.56
N ASP A 79 3.46 -7.76 19.76
CA ASP A 79 4.67 -8.12 20.50
C ASP A 79 4.54 -9.51 21.14
N LYS A 80 5.58 -9.96 21.85
CA LYS A 80 5.62 -11.26 22.57
C LYS A 80 4.55 -11.39 23.65
N ASN A 81 3.96 -10.29 24.10
CA ASN A 81 2.89 -10.26 25.08
C ASN A 81 1.50 -10.16 24.41
N GLN A 82 1.42 -10.35 23.08
CA GLN A 82 0.21 -10.22 22.26
C GLN A 82 -0.38 -8.80 22.26
N LYS A 83 0.41 -7.79 22.62
CA LYS A 83 -0.03 -6.40 22.56
C LYS A 83 0.13 -5.86 21.14
N PRO A 84 -0.88 -5.10 20.64
CA PRO A 84 -0.81 -4.52 19.31
C PRO A 84 0.22 -3.38 19.26
N VAL A 85 1.10 -3.45 18.28
CA VAL A 85 2.23 -2.52 18.09
C VAL A 85 2.28 -2.05 16.65
N ALA A 86 2.56 -0.77 16.46
CA ALA A 86 2.95 -0.21 15.17
C ALA A 86 4.46 0.09 15.16
N VAL A 87 5.11 -0.31 14.09
CA VAL A 87 6.53 -0.03 13.84
C VAL A 87 6.65 0.75 12.55
N LEU A 88 7.22 1.95 12.64
CA LEU A 88 7.51 2.79 11.49
C LEU A 88 9.02 2.78 11.23
N ILE A 89 9.40 2.50 9.99
CA ILE A 89 10.78 2.51 9.54
C ILE A 89 10.92 3.60 8.48
N GLU A 90 11.66 4.63 8.79
CA GLU A 90 11.91 5.73 7.86
C GLU A 90 12.83 5.25 6.72
N LYS A 91 12.36 5.41 5.49
CA LYS A 91 13.01 4.84 4.29
C LYS A 91 14.42 5.38 4.07
N ASN A 92 14.65 6.67 4.31
CA ASN A 92 15.93 7.31 4.01
C ASN A 92 16.95 7.17 5.13
N SER A 93 16.54 7.37 6.38
CA SER A 93 17.43 7.34 7.56
C SER A 93 17.49 5.98 8.26
N GLN A 94 16.59 5.07 7.92
CA GLN A 94 16.39 3.78 8.60
C GLN A 94 16.09 3.92 10.10
N LYS A 95 15.66 5.09 10.55
CA LYS A 95 15.21 5.27 11.93
C LYS A 95 13.94 4.46 12.16
N ILE A 96 13.85 3.86 13.33
CA ILE A 96 12.74 2.99 13.73
C ILE A 96 12.00 3.66 14.88
N TYR A 97 10.69 3.75 14.75
CA TYR A 97 9.77 4.25 15.76
C TYR A 97 8.80 3.14 16.13
N VAL A 98 8.60 2.90 17.42
CA VAL A 98 7.73 1.83 17.92
C VAL A 98 6.63 2.46 18.78
N TYR A 99 5.38 2.15 18.47
CA TYR A 99 4.22 2.68 19.16
C TYR A 99 3.34 1.54 19.67
N GLN A 100 2.99 1.59 20.95
CA GLN A 100 1.98 0.70 21.52
C GLN A 100 0.59 1.22 21.12
N LEU A 101 -0.15 0.46 20.31
CA LEU A 101 -1.42 0.94 19.77
C LEU A 101 -2.52 1.11 20.84
N GLU A 102 -2.35 0.47 22.00
CA GLU A 102 -3.23 0.65 23.16
C GLU A 102 -3.07 2.02 23.82
N SER A 103 -1.95 2.74 23.59
CA SER A 103 -1.66 4.02 24.26
C SER A 103 -2.32 5.23 23.61
N GLY A 104 -2.96 5.07 22.45
CA GLY A 104 -3.56 6.17 21.71
C GLY A 104 -4.91 5.83 21.10
N THR A 105 -5.25 6.56 20.04
CA THR A 105 -6.50 6.39 19.32
C THR A 105 -6.47 5.11 18.49
N SER A 106 -7.45 4.23 18.70
CA SER A 106 -7.56 3.02 17.87
C SER A 106 -7.94 3.36 16.43
N GLN A 107 -7.67 2.41 15.53
CA GLN A 107 -8.04 2.52 14.11
C GLN A 107 -9.53 2.79 13.92
N GLU A 108 -10.40 2.09 14.66
CA GLU A 108 -11.85 2.24 14.60
C GLU A 108 -12.32 3.63 15.07
N LYS A 109 -11.69 4.17 16.10
CA LYS A 109 -11.97 5.54 16.57
C LYS A 109 -11.54 6.58 15.55
N ALA A 110 -10.35 6.42 14.95
CA ALA A 110 -9.87 7.30 13.89
C ALA A 110 -10.81 7.25 12.67
N GLU A 111 -11.26 6.06 12.28
CA GLU A 111 -12.26 5.89 11.23
C GLU A 111 -13.59 6.60 11.57
N ALA A 112 -14.08 6.48 12.79
CA ALA A 112 -15.30 7.16 13.21
C ALA A 112 -15.18 8.68 13.08
N VAL A 113 -14.04 9.26 13.49
CA VAL A 113 -13.78 10.71 13.35
C VAL A 113 -13.87 11.17 11.89
N VAL A 114 -13.28 10.43 10.94
CA VAL A 114 -13.33 10.83 9.53
C VAL A 114 -14.70 10.61 8.91
N ARG A 115 -15.45 9.59 9.35
CA ARG A 115 -16.85 9.40 8.93
C ARG A 115 -17.76 10.56 9.37
N GLU A 116 -17.55 11.10 10.56
CA GLU A 116 -18.25 12.33 11.03
C GLU A 116 -17.90 13.56 10.16
N LYS A 117 -16.74 13.55 9.50
CA LYS A 117 -16.29 14.60 8.56
C LYS A 117 -16.68 14.35 7.11
N GLY A 118 -17.52 13.35 6.86
CA GLY A 118 -18.13 13.08 5.57
C GLY A 118 -17.45 11.99 4.72
N ALA A 119 -16.52 11.23 5.30
CA ALA A 119 -15.99 10.04 4.65
C ALA A 119 -17.07 8.94 4.59
N THR A 120 -17.30 8.37 3.40
CA THR A 120 -18.30 7.32 3.19
C THR A 120 -17.65 5.95 3.07
N ASP A 121 -16.85 5.77 2.04
CA ASP A 121 -16.18 4.51 1.74
C ASP A 121 -14.71 4.63 2.14
N ILE A 122 -14.26 3.79 3.05
CA ILE A 122 -12.87 3.76 3.47
C ILE A 122 -12.10 2.82 2.55
N ASP A 123 -11.18 3.39 1.78
CA ASP A 123 -10.36 2.65 0.82
C ASP A 123 -9.13 2.01 1.48
N ALA A 124 -8.50 2.74 2.40
CA ALA A 124 -7.32 2.29 3.13
C ALA A 124 -7.15 3.04 4.46
N ILE A 125 -6.51 2.37 5.42
CA ILE A 125 -6.09 2.97 6.69
C ILE A 125 -4.63 2.58 6.94
N THR A 126 -3.77 3.58 7.09
CA THR A 126 -2.34 3.39 7.28
C THR A 126 -1.87 4.13 8.52
N PHE A 127 -1.07 3.47 9.36
CA PHE A 127 -0.41 4.15 10.47
C PHE A 127 0.87 4.83 9.97
N GLY A 128 1.12 6.07 10.37
CA GLY A 128 2.24 6.83 9.88
C GLY A 128 2.76 7.87 10.86
N ARG A 129 3.65 8.72 10.36
CA ARG A 129 4.21 9.85 11.10
C ARG A 129 4.21 11.10 10.23
N TYR A 130 3.57 12.16 10.72
CA TYR A 130 3.45 13.44 10.03
C TYR A 130 3.82 14.58 10.97
N ALA A 131 4.69 15.49 10.56
CA ALA A 131 5.19 16.61 11.37
C ALA A 131 5.62 16.15 12.79
N ASP A 132 6.40 15.08 12.86
CA ASP A 132 6.93 14.47 14.09
C ASP A 132 5.90 13.82 15.02
N LYS A 133 4.65 13.69 14.61
CA LYS A 133 3.58 13.06 15.38
C LYS A 133 3.12 11.75 14.75
N PRO A 134 2.79 10.72 15.55
CA PRO A 134 2.14 9.53 15.04
C PRO A 134 0.71 9.85 14.61
N VAL A 135 0.30 9.32 13.47
CA VAL A 135 -1.01 9.59 12.86
C VAL A 135 -1.62 8.34 12.24
N TRP A 136 -2.94 8.33 12.14
CA TRP A 136 -3.68 7.49 11.22
C TRP A 136 -3.98 8.27 9.94
N GLU A 137 -3.53 7.76 8.81
CA GLU A 137 -3.95 8.23 7.49
C GLU A 137 -5.11 7.36 7.02
N ILE A 138 -6.20 8.01 6.65
CA ILE A 138 -7.42 7.34 6.17
C ILE A 138 -7.76 7.89 4.80
N LYS A 139 -7.78 7.01 3.82
CA LYS A 139 -8.18 7.33 2.45
C LYS A 139 -9.64 7.00 2.23
N SER A 140 -10.40 7.94 1.67
CA SER A 140 -11.82 7.77 1.37
C SER A 140 -12.21 8.59 0.14
N GLY A 141 -12.64 7.91 -0.95
CA GLY A 141 -13.17 8.54 -2.14
C GLY A 141 -12.20 9.52 -2.85
N GLY A 142 -10.89 9.29 -2.73
CA GLY A 142 -9.84 10.17 -3.24
C GLY A 142 -9.35 11.23 -2.24
N ASP A 143 -10.08 11.48 -1.15
CA ASP A 143 -9.62 12.37 -0.07
C ASP A 143 -8.72 11.62 0.91
N TYR A 144 -7.74 12.33 1.50
CA TYR A 144 -6.89 11.83 2.58
C TYR A 144 -7.16 12.60 3.86
N TYR A 145 -7.31 11.86 4.96
CA TYR A 145 -7.57 12.40 6.29
C TYR A 145 -6.45 11.97 7.23
N LEU A 146 -5.87 12.91 7.96
CA LEU A 146 -4.89 12.63 9.00
C LEU A 146 -5.52 12.83 10.37
N VAL A 147 -5.52 11.79 11.19
CA VAL A 147 -6.00 11.78 12.56
C VAL A 147 -4.83 11.59 13.50
N ASP A 148 -4.64 12.49 14.42
CA ASP A 148 -3.61 12.43 15.46
C ASP A 148 -3.81 11.18 16.34
N PHE A 149 -2.77 10.37 16.46
CA PHE A 149 -2.86 9.12 17.22
C PHE A 149 -3.02 9.36 18.72
N GLU A 150 -2.40 10.41 19.27
CA GLU A 150 -2.42 10.67 20.70
C GLU A 150 -3.74 11.30 21.15
N SER A 151 -4.24 12.28 20.41
CA SER A 151 -5.46 13.03 20.77
C SER A 151 -6.73 12.54 20.10
N GLY A 152 -6.63 11.83 18.99
CA GLY A 152 -7.78 11.44 18.15
C GLY A 152 -8.37 12.60 17.33
N ALA A 153 -7.72 13.75 17.31
CA ALA A 153 -8.21 14.90 16.56
C ALA A 153 -7.87 14.79 15.08
N LEU A 154 -8.79 15.26 14.21
CA LEU A 154 -8.47 15.43 12.79
C LEU A 154 -7.46 16.58 12.64
N ILE A 155 -6.26 16.29 12.05
CA ILE A 155 -5.21 17.28 11.81
C ILE A 155 -5.43 17.94 10.45
N GLU A 156 -5.68 17.15 9.43
CA GLU A 156 -5.68 17.59 8.04
C GLU A 156 -6.65 16.78 7.19
N LYS A 157 -7.20 17.43 6.16
CA LYS A 157 -7.94 16.79 5.08
C LYS A 157 -7.42 17.32 3.76
N GLU A 158 -6.75 16.48 2.98
CA GLU A 158 -6.34 16.80 1.61
C GLU A 158 -7.31 16.21 0.60
N LYS A 159 -7.63 17.01 -0.43
CA LYS A 159 -8.33 16.57 -1.64
C LYS A 159 -7.32 16.37 -2.75
N LEU A 160 -7.43 15.23 -3.43
CA LEU A 160 -6.77 15.00 -4.72
C LEU A 160 -7.59 15.59 -5.87
#